data_6fdbe265b0461d80cc47a1e0a1a7df20
#
_entry.id   6fdbe265b0461d80cc47a1e0a1a7df20
#
_cell.length_a   1.000
_cell.length_b   1.000
_cell.length_c   1.000
_cell.angle_alpha   90.00
_cell.angle_beta   90.00
_cell.angle_gamma   90.00
#
_symmetry.space_group_name_H-M   'P 1'
#
loop_
_entity.id
_entity.type
_entity.pdbx_description
1 polymer ?
#
loop_
_entity_poly.entity_id
_entity_poly.type
_entity_poly.pdbx_seq_one_letter_code
_entity_poly.pdbx_strand_id
1 'polypeptide(L)'
;MEQPIVEFDNHYMLYITTFDDSNNPTGTYFYSSNNKLNEIFDNISNNNLNTNSHLENNARITDAKSDEDNDGINDKIIINYETSNDGIIKAEKKDIKLIFFLKYRLIKQVKLIMTPMIYLDIPILDKGAKNIKLNGDIELVQKSPIISTTITSQLYNYENPFYDIDTKLNSPFDFYYYYNKYKNLNYTLKYNYEKNEQDSSDKLGINIEINIPKLQRVFYIQSIFETIKYAWMQYFYIFLPIYIILYLIYKFIIESNIFYSHVKSDL
;
A
#
# COMPACT_ATOMS: atom_id res chain seq x y z
N MET A 1 -9.12 -2.41 14.09
CA MET A 1 -8.45 -1.37 13.31
C MET A 1 -7.06 -1.20 13.84
N GLU A 2 -6.06 -1.06 12.99
CA GLU A 2 -4.67 -0.81 13.38
C GLU A 2 -4.00 0.12 12.38
N GLN A 3 -2.95 0.81 12.81
CA GLN A 3 -2.10 1.60 11.91
C GLN A 3 -1.17 0.65 11.15
N PRO A 4 -1.10 0.73 9.83
CA PRO A 4 -0.16 -0.06 9.05
C PRO A 4 1.26 0.49 9.20
N ILE A 5 2.25 -0.41 9.19
CA ILE A 5 3.65 -0.04 9.09
C ILE A 5 3.97 0.04 7.59
N VAL A 6 4.32 1.23 7.13
CA VAL A 6 4.62 1.48 5.71
C VAL A 6 6.01 2.06 5.56
N GLU A 7 6.74 1.57 4.57
CA GLU A 7 8.08 2.02 4.25
C GLU A 7 8.26 2.05 2.72
N PHE A 8 9.10 2.94 2.22
CA PHE A 8 9.52 2.91 0.83
C PHE A 8 10.48 1.73 0.59
N ASP A 9 10.25 0.95 -0.46
CA ASP A 9 11.04 -0.26 -0.75
C ASP A 9 12.30 0.03 -1.58
N ASN A 10 12.55 1.28 -1.92
CA ASN A 10 13.65 1.73 -2.78
C ASN A 10 13.63 1.13 -4.20
N HIS A 11 12.55 0.48 -4.60
CA HIS A 11 12.33 -0.01 -5.94
C HIS A 11 11.39 0.94 -6.69
N TYR A 12 11.85 1.42 -7.84
CA TYR A 12 11.08 2.35 -8.66
C TYR A 12 11.46 2.28 -10.12
N MET A 13 10.54 2.71 -10.98
CA MET A 13 10.75 2.97 -12.41
C MET A 13 10.11 4.28 -12.78
N LEU A 14 10.85 5.12 -13.44
CA LEU A 14 10.40 6.39 -13.97
C LEU A 14 10.57 6.38 -15.49
N TYR A 15 9.53 6.76 -16.20
CA TYR A 15 9.51 6.88 -17.63
C TYR A 15 8.94 8.25 -18.01
N ILE A 16 9.68 9.04 -18.73
CA ILE A 16 9.28 10.37 -19.17
C ILE A 16 9.31 10.42 -20.69
N THR A 17 8.18 10.77 -21.27
CA THR A 17 8.09 11.07 -22.69
C THR A 17 7.92 12.58 -22.86
N THR A 18 8.71 13.17 -23.72
CA THR A 18 8.62 14.59 -24.06
C THR A 18 8.01 14.78 -25.44
N PHE A 19 7.24 15.85 -25.61
CA PHE A 19 6.53 16.14 -26.84
C PHE A 19 6.77 17.60 -27.28
N ASP A 20 6.64 17.85 -28.57
CA ASP A 20 6.54 19.18 -29.16
C ASP A 20 5.11 19.75 -29.07
N ASP A 21 4.92 20.97 -29.56
CA ASP A 21 3.61 21.63 -29.64
C ASP A 21 2.58 20.83 -30.47
N SER A 22 3.08 20.07 -31.48
CA SER A 22 2.28 19.25 -32.40
C SER A 22 1.94 17.87 -31.81
N ASN A 23 2.28 17.59 -30.57
CA ASN A 23 2.18 16.29 -29.88
C ASN A 23 3.02 15.18 -30.52
N ASN A 24 4.10 15.50 -31.23
CA ASN A 24 5.03 14.48 -31.66
C ASN A 24 6.03 14.20 -30.55
N PRO A 25 6.39 12.93 -30.27
CA PRO A 25 7.39 12.59 -29.27
C PRO A 25 8.77 13.10 -29.69
N THR A 26 9.41 13.89 -28.84
CA THR A 26 10.73 14.47 -29.06
C THR A 26 11.84 13.74 -28.32
N GLY A 27 11.51 13.02 -27.27
CA GLY A 27 12.46 12.23 -26.50
C GLY A 27 11.78 11.30 -25.50
N THR A 28 12.53 10.29 -25.10
CA THR A 28 12.11 9.32 -24.10
C THR A 28 13.23 9.10 -23.11
N TYR A 29 12.91 9.18 -21.84
CA TYR A 29 13.87 9.07 -20.75
C TYR A 29 13.40 8.01 -19.77
N PHE A 30 14.31 7.15 -19.35
CA PHE A 30 14.01 6.08 -18.42
C PHE A 30 15.03 6.08 -17.27
N TYR A 31 14.55 5.79 -16.08
CA TYR A 31 15.40 5.58 -14.93
C TYR A 31 14.76 4.57 -13.97
N SER A 32 15.55 3.60 -13.52
CA SER A 32 15.10 2.55 -12.61
C SER A 32 16.15 2.29 -11.53
N SER A 33 15.70 1.86 -10.37
CA SER A 33 16.57 1.30 -9.32
C SER A 33 17.21 -0.03 -9.72
N ASN A 34 16.77 -0.67 -10.81
CA ASN A 34 17.33 -1.91 -11.32
C ASN A 34 18.24 -1.64 -12.54
N ASN A 35 19.54 -1.82 -12.37
CA ASN A 35 20.54 -1.57 -13.40
C ASN A 35 20.31 -2.40 -14.68
N LYS A 36 19.81 -3.63 -14.56
CA LYS A 36 19.51 -4.46 -15.75
C LYS A 36 18.40 -3.85 -16.60
N LEU A 37 17.38 -3.22 -16.00
CA LEU A 37 16.34 -2.52 -16.75
C LEU A 37 16.91 -1.29 -17.46
N ASN A 38 17.81 -0.57 -16.82
CA ASN A 38 18.51 0.56 -17.44
C ASN A 38 19.33 0.10 -18.66
N GLU A 39 20.11 -0.98 -18.52
CA GLU A 39 20.87 -1.57 -19.62
C GLU A 39 19.98 -2.04 -20.80
N ILE A 40 18.84 -2.66 -20.50
CA ILE A 40 17.87 -3.06 -21.54
C ILE A 40 17.32 -1.85 -22.28
N PHE A 41 16.99 -0.79 -21.52
CA PHE A 41 16.50 0.46 -22.13
C PHE A 41 17.53 1.07 -23.05
N ASP A 42 18.79 1.15 -22.63
CA ASP A 42 19.90 1.68 -23.43
C ASP A 42 20.13 0.89 -24.72
N ASN A 43 20.06 -0.43 -24.63
CA ASN A 43 20.20 -1.29 -25.80
C ASN A 43 19.05 -1.09 -26.81
N ILE A 44 17.82 -0.89 -26.36
CA ILE A 44 16.67 -0.60 -27.21
C ILE A 44 16.79 0.82 -27.79
N SER A 45 17.18 1.77 -26.98
CA SER A 45 17.34 3.18 -27.36
C SER A 45 18.43 3.38 -28.41
N ASN A 46 19.58 2.73 -28.26
CA ASN A 46 20.70 2.80 -29.22
C ASN A 46 20.35 2.20 -30.60
N ASN A 47 19.41 1.25 -30.63
CA ASN A 47 18.95 0.65 -31.87
C ASN A 47 17.87 1.49 -32.60
N ASN A 48 17.23 2.42 -31.91
CA ASN A 48 16.21 3.31 -32.45
C ASN A 48 16.79 4.74 -32.54
N LEU A 49 17.19 5.18 -33.69
CA LEU A 49 17.90 6.44 -34.01
C LEU A 49 17.26 7.76 -33.52
N ASN A 50 16.13 7.71 -32.84
CA ASN A 50 15.37 8.89 -32.37
C ASN A 50 15.10 8.93 -30.87
N THR A 51 15.71 8.07 -30.03
CA THR A 51 15.46 8.06 -28.61
C THR A 51 16.69 8.53 -27.85
N ASN A 52 16.58 9.69 -27.22
CA ASN A 52 17.65 10.24 -26.40
C ASN A 52 17.63 9.60 -25.00
N SER A 53 18.71 9.00 -24.71
CA SER A 53 19.58 8.92 -23.55
C SER A 53 18.99 8.75 -22.13
N HIS A 54 19.61 7.83 -21.51
CA HIS A 54 19.79 7.50 -20.11
C HIS A 54 19.88 8.69 -19.14
N LEU A 55 19.14 8.64 -18.03
CA LEU A 55 19.10 9.69 -17.00
C LEU A 55 20.11 9.48 -15.86
N GLU A 56 20.99 8.48 -15.91
CA GLU A 56 21.81 8.03 -14.79
C GLU A 56 22.49 9.14 -13.99
N ASN A 57 22.99 10.16 -14.65
CA ASN A 57 23.80 11.17 -13.97
C ASN A 57 23.03 12.40 -13.47
N ASN A 58 21.74 12.55 -13.83
CA ASN A 58 20.98 13.75 -13.57
C ASN A 58 19.68 13.53 -12.79
N ALA A 59 19.44 12.33 -12.32
CA ALA A 59 18.26 11.99 -11.54
C ALA A 59 18.65 11.68 -10.09
N ARG A 60 18.00 12.33 -9.15
CA ARG A 60 18.17 12.09 -7.71
C ARG A 60 16.84 11.71 -7.08
N ILE A 61 16.85 10.61 -6.35
CA ILE A 61 15.71 10.21 -5.52
C ILE A 61 16.14 10.22 -4.07
N THR A 62 15.29 10.82 -3.22
CA THR A 62 15.48 10.83 -1.78
C THR A 62 14.14 10.51 -1.12
N ASP A 63 14.19 9.78 -0.02
CA ASP A 63 13.03 9.53 0.82
C ASP A 63 13.23 10.08 2.23
N ALA A 64 12.14 10.49 2.84
CA ALA A 64 12.07 10.91 4.23
C ALA A 64 10.84 10.33 4.88
N LYS A 65 10.92 10.07 6.18
CA LYS A 65 9.84 9.51 6.99
C LYS A 65 9.55 10.48 8.12
N SER A 66 8.28 10.62 8.48
CA SER A 66 7.84 11.44 9.59
C SER A 66 6.90 10.63 10.48
N ASP A 67 7.19 10.64 11.77
CA ASP A 67 6.37 10.13 12.86
C ASP A 67 5.94 11.36 13.66
N GLU A 68 4.69 11.81 13.48
CA GLU A 68 4.20 13.08 14.04
C GLU A 68 3.77 12.94 15.51
N ASP A 69 3.33 11.75 15.92
CA ASP A 69 2.87 11.50 17.29
C ASP A 69 3.87 10.73 18.16
N ASN A 70 5.04 10.38 17.61
CA ASN A 70 6.15 9.69 18.28
C ASN A 70 5.76 8.31 18.85
N ASP A 71 4.90 7.58 18.16
CA ASP A 71 4.52 6.21 18.54
C ASP A 71 5.46 5.13 17.98
N GLY A 72 6.46 5.53 17.18
CA GLY A 72 7.44 4.67 16.51
C GLY A 72 6.94 4.11 15.19
N ILE A 73 5.77 4.54 14.68
CA ILE A 73 5.22 4.18 13.38
C ILE A 73 5.16 5.43 12.51
N ASN A 74 5.59 5.33 11.27
CA ASN A 74 5.58 6.49 10.38
C ASN A 74 4.14 6.89 10.06
N ASP A 75 3.82 8.17 10.20
CA ASP A 75 2.54 8.77 9.77
C ASP A 75 2.60 9.25 8.33
N LYS A 76 3.80 9.56 7.84
CA LYS A 76 4.01 10.12 6.51
C LYS A 76 5.31 9.63 5.88
N ILE A 77 5.27 9.42 4.57
CA ILE A 77 6.44 9.15 3.74
C ILE A 77 6.51 10.24 2.67
N ILE A 78 7.68 10.80 2.48
CA ILE A 78 7.95 11.81 1.46
C ILE A 78 8.99 11.22 0.51
N ILE A 79 8.67 11.15 -0.78
CA ILE A 79 9.59 10.70 -1.83
C ILE A 79 9.80 11.87 -2.77
N ASN A 80 11.06 12.32 -2.90
CA ASN A 80 11.43 13.39 -3.80
C ASN A 80 12.21 12.82 -4.97
N TYR A 81 11.78 13.16 -6.16
CA TYR A 81 12.50 12.94 -7.39
C TYR A 81 12.89 14.28 -8.01
N GLU A 82 14.15 14.44 -8.40
CA GLU A 82 14.64 15.64 -9.07
C GLU A 82 15.47 15.26 -10.29
N THR A 83 15.28 16.00 -11.39
CA THR A 83 16.16 15.91 -12.56
C THR A 83 16.42 17.30 -13.14
N SER A 84 17.65 17.51 -13.63
CA SER A 84 18.09 18.73 -14.29
C SER A 84 18.39 18.50 -15.77
N ASN A 85 17.82 17.48 -16.40
CA ASN A 85 18.03 17.17 -17.82
C ASN A 85 17.39 18.25 -18.71
N ASP A 86 18.20 18.93 -19.48
CA ASP A 86 17.82 20.01 -20.40
C ASP A 86 16.75 19.59 -21.43
N GLY A 87 16.83 18.37 -21.95
CA GLY A 87 15.86 17.86 -22.90
C GLY A 87 14.47 17.71 -22.30
N ILE A 88 14.38 17.35 -21.01
CA ILE A 88 13.12 17.27 -20.28
C ILE A 88 12.62 18.67 -19.92
N ILE A 89 13.51 19.54 -19.42
CA ILE A 89 13.16 20.88 -18.96
C ILE A 89 12.62 21.74 -20.12
N LYS A 90 13.29 21.70 -21.25
CA LYS A 90 12.93 22.52 -22.43
C LYS A 90 11.75 22.00 -23.23
N ALA A 91 11.27 20.78 -22.98
CA ALA A 91 10.14 20.20 -23.70
C ALA A 91 8.84 20.97 -23.45
N GLU A 92 8.00 21.07 -24.48
CA GLU A 92 6.72 21.77 -24.42
C GLU A 92 5.71 21.02 -23.55
N LYS A 93 5.62 19.72 -23.75
CA LYS A 93 4.74 18.83 -22.98
C LYS A 93 5.52 17.60 -22.50
N LYS A 94 5.09 17.05 -21.39
CA LYS A 94 5.72 15.88 -20.78
C LYS A 94 4.66 14.92 -20.26
N ASP A 95 4.88 13.63 -20.46
CA ASP A 95 4.09 12.56 -19.86
C ASP A 95 5.01 11.76 -18.93
N ILE A 96 4.71 11.76 -17.66
CA ILE A 96 5.54 11.14 -16.63
C ILE A 96 4.79 9.94 -16.06
N LYS A 97 5.36 8.76 -16.23
CA LYS A 97 4.87 7.52 -15.65
C LYS A 97 5.84 7.05 -14.58
N LEU A 98 5.37 6.95 -13.37
CA LEU A 98 6.18 6.53 -12.24
C LEU A 98 5.54 5.31 -11.58
N ILE A 99 6.33 4.26 -11.40
CA ILE A 99 6.01 3.11 -10.56
C ILE A 99 6.99 3.10 -9.40
N PHE A 100 6.49 2.92 -8.20
CA PHE A 100 7.32 2.66 -7.03
C PHE A 100 6.63 1.66 -6.10
N PHE A 101 7.44 1.04 -5.23
CA PHE A 101 6.98 -0.02 -4.34
C PHE A 101 7.10 0.42 -2.88
N LEU A 102 6.12 0.00 -2.10
CA LEU A 102 6.10 0.20 -0.65
C LEU A 102 6.19 -1.16 0.05
N LYS A 103 6.76 -1.20 1.24
CA LYS A 103 6.59 -2.31 2.18
C LYS A 103 5.42 -1.98 3.09
N TYR A 104 4.40 -2.80 3.07
CA TYR A 104 3.18 -2.61 3.84
C TYR A 104 2.96 -3.80 4.77
N ARG A 105 2.81 -3.53 6.07
CA ARG A 105 2.68 -4.57 7.09
C ARG A 105 1.57 -4.22 8.07
N LEU A 106 0.67 -5.20 8.31
CA LEU A 106 -0.26 -5.24 9.43
C LEU A 106 0.17 -6.40 10.34
N ILE A 107 0.23 -6.18 11.66
CA ILE A 107 0.86 -7.14 12.58
C ILE A 107 -0.02 -7.46 13.80
N LYS A 108 -0.89 -6.54 14.22
CA LYS A 108 -1.63 -6.64 15.49
C LYS A 108 -2.83 -7.59 15.40
N GLN A 109 -3.81 -7.26 14.57
CA GLN A 109 -5.06 -8.04 14.44
C GLN A 109 -4.97 -9.08 13.32
N VAL A 110 -4.32 -8.74 12.25
CA VAL A 110 -4.10 -9.60 11.07
C VAL A 110 -2.64 -9.52 10.69
N LYS A 111 -2.08 -10.65 10.25
CA LYS A 111 -0.71 -10.66 9.74
C LYS A 111 -0.75 -10.57 8.22
N LEU A 112 -0.67 -9.36 7.70
CA LEU A 112 -0.56 -9.09 6.27
C LEU A 112 0.78 -8.42 5.99
N ILE A 113 1.60 -9.04 5.15
CA ILE A 113 2.86 -8.48 4.66
C ILE A 113 2.78 -8.47 3.14
N MET A 114 2.90 -7.32 2.54
CA MET A 114 2.87 -7.17 1.10
C MET A 114 3.80 -6.06 0.62
N THR A 115 4.19 -6.13 -0.65
CA THR A 115 4.95 -5.09 -1.35
C THR A 115 4.06 -4.49 -2.44
N PRO A 116 3.16 -3.55 -2.09
CA PRO A 116 2.25 -2.96 -3.04
C PRO A 116 2.97 -2.04 -4.01
N MET A 117 2.45 -1.98 -5.24
CA MET A 117 2.88 -1.11 -6.29
C MET A 117 1.99 0.14 -6.35
N ILE A 118 2.59 1.30 -6.42
CA ILE A 118 1.90 2.56 -6.73
C ILE A 118 2.26 2.96 -8.16
N TYR A 119 1.25 3.21 -8.97
CA TYR A 119 1.41 3.73 -10.33
C TYR A 119 0.86 5.14 -10.42
N LEU A 120 1.68 6.04 -10.91
CA LEU A 120 1.34 7.44 -11.17
C LEU A 120 1.49 7.74 -12.65
N ASP A 121 0.49 8.42 -13.19
CA ASP A 121 0.46 8.93 -14.56
C ASP A 121 0.24 10.45 -14.47
N ILE A 122 1.27 11.21 -14.79
CA ILE A 122 1.32 12.64 -14.52
C ILE A 122 1.60 13.39 -15.81
N PRO A 123 0.57 13.77 -16.57
CA PRO A 123 0.74 14.63 -17.73
C PRO A 123 1.08 16.05 -17.31
N ILE A 124 2.06 16.67 -17.96
CA ILE A 124 2.42 18.08 -17.86
C ILE A 124 2.22 18.72 -19.21
N LEU A 125 1.27 19.64 -19.29
CA LEU A 125 0.88 20.28 -20.55
C LEU A 125 1.61 21.59 -20.82
N ASP A 126 2.34 22.09 -19.82
CA ASP A 126 3.03 23.37 -19.89
C ASP A 126 4.54 23.20 -20.09
N LYS A 127 5.10 24.17 -20.83
CA LYS A 127 6.53 24.29 -21.04
C LYS A 127 7.28 24.66 -19.75
N GLY A 128 8.52 24.23 -19.68
CA GLY A 128 9.45 24.66 -18.63
C GLY A 128 9.65 23.62 -17.53
N ALA A 129 10.49 24.01 -16.59
CA ALA A 129 10.72 23.23 -15.38
C ALA A 129 9.54 23.37 -14.43
N LYS A 130 9.12 22.29 -13.81
CA LYS A 130 8.00 22.26 -12.87
C LYS A 130 8.38 21.51 -11.61
N ASN A 131 7.86 21.99 -10.49
CA ASN A 131 7.80 21.23 -9.26
C ASN A 131 6.37 20.72 -9.06
N ILE A 132 6.22 19.42 -9.09
CA ILE A 132 4.94 18.75 -8.93
C ILE A 132 4.89 18.21 -7.52
N LYS A 133 3.91 18.64 -6.75
CA LYS A 133 3.62 18.12 -5.42
C LYS A 133 2.37 17.26 -5.49
N LEU A 134 2.50 15.98 -5.13
CA LEU A 134 1.42 15.03 -4.99
C LEU A 134 1.24 14.76 -3.50
N ASN A 135 0.12 15.15 -2.94
CA ASN A 135 -0.21 14.88 -1.54
C ASN A 135 -1.47 14.03 -1.47
N GLY A 136 -1.41 12.92 -0.74
CA GLY A 136 -2.54 12.03 -0.69
C GLY A 136 -2.43 10.92 0.34
N ASP A 137 -3.51 10.15 0.42
CA ASP A 137 -3.69 9.08 1.37
C ASP A 137 -3.59 7.73 0.70
N ILE A 138 -3.07 6.75 1.42
CA ILE A 138 -3.09 5.36 0.98
C ILE A 138 -4.25 4.61 1.60
N GLU A 139 -4.88 3.76 0.79
CA GLU A 139 -6.02 2.94 1.20
C GLU A 139 -5.78 1.48 0.78
N LEU A 140 -5.97 0.56 1.72
CA LEU A 140 -5.95 -0.88 1.44
C LEU A 140 -7.27 -1.30 0.79
N VAL A 141 -7.20 -1.75 -0.45
CA VAL A 141 -8.33 -2.30 -1.19
C VAL A 141 -8.31 -3.82 -1.08
N GLN A 142 -9.37 -4.39 -0.51
CA GLN A 142 -9.52 -5.82 -0.30
C GLN A 142 -10.67 -6.37 -1.15
N LYS A 143 -10.41 -7.43 -1.92
CA LYS A 143 -11.42 -8.21 -2.65
C LYS A 143 -11.84 -9.48 -1.92
N SER A 144 -11.00 -9.94 -0.99
CA SER A 144 -11.29 -11.11 -0.15
C SER A 144 -10.88 -10.84 1.30
N PRO A 145 -11.57 -11.45 2.28
CA PRO A 145 -11.19 -11.31 3.68
C PRO A 145 -9.86 -12.03 3.96
N ILE A 146 -9.09 -11.50 4.90
CA ILE A 146 -7.82 -12.10 5.35
C ILE A 146 -8.12 -13.19 6.38
N ILE A 147 -7.45 -14.33 6.29
CA ILE A 147 -7.60 -15.41 7.27
C ILE A 147 -6.65 -15.13 8.44
N SER A 148 -7.19 -14.96 9.65
CA SER A 148 -6.45 -14.49 10.83
C SER A 148 -5.38 -15.48 11.35
N THR A 149 -5.50 -16.78 11.02
CA THR A 149 -4.61 -17.84 11.52
C THR A 149 -3.32 -18.04 10.73
N THR A 150 -3.28 -17.54 9.52
CA THR A 150 -2.11 -17.69 8.68
C THR A 150 -1.40 -16.34 8.56
N ILE A 151 -0.07 -16.36 8.71
CA ILE A 151 0.73 -15.26 8.18
C ILE A 151 0.41 -15.26 6.69
N THR A 152 -0.51 -14.39 6.29
CA THR A 152 -0.74 -14.16 4.88
C THR A 152 0.44 -13.30 4.41
N SER A 153 1.63 -13.91 4.46
CA SER A 153 2.77 -13.42 3.69
C SER A 153 2.42 -13.73 2.24
N GLN A 154 1.52 -12.95 1.73
CA GLN A 154 1.42 -12.84 0.30
C GLN A 154 2.63 -12.00 -0.09
N LEU A 155 3.76 -12.65 -0.07
CA LEU A 155 4.79 -12.37 -1.05
C LEU A 155 4.07 -12.56 -2.39
N TYR A 156 3.37 -11.50 -2.81
CA TYR A 156 2.91 -11.40 -4.17
C TYR A 156 4.15 -11.30 -5.03
N ASN A 157 4.71 -12.45 -5.35
CA ASN A 157 5.48 -12.65 -6.54
C ASN A 157 4.51 -12.57 -7.73
N TYR A 158 3.76 -11.44 -7.84
CA TYR A 158 3.30 -11.09 -9.15
C TYR A 158 4.57 -10.80 -9.93
N GLU A 159 4.55 -11.04 -11.21
CA GLU A 159 5.65 -10.75 -12.13
C GLU A 159 6.06 -9.29 -11.95
N ASN A 160 6.84 -9.08 -10.89
CA ASN A 160 7.41 -7.80 -10.58
C ASN A 160 8.55 -7.63 -11.57
N PRO A 161 8.54 -6.57 -12.41
CA PRO A 161 9.60 -6.32 -13.37
C PRO A 161 10.99 -6.26 -12.75
N PHE A 162 11.07 -6.09 -11.42
CA PHE A 162 12.34 -6.10 -10.69
C PHE A 162 12.88 -7.49 -10.38
N TYR A 163 12.02 -8.51 -10.30
CA TYR A 163 12.42 -9.87 -9.93
C TYR A 163 12.42 -10.83 -11.12
N ASP A 164 11.57 -10.58 -12.11
CA ASP A 164 11.40 -11.49 -13.24
C ASP A 164 11.67 -10.75 -14.58
N ILE A 165 12.94 -10.32 -14.74
CA ILE A 165 13.42 -9.73 -15.99
C ILE A 165 13.53 -10.80 -17.10
N ASP A 166 13.32 -12.08 -16.77
CA ASP A 166 13.43 -13.16 -17.71
C ASP A 166 12.27 -13.17 -18.73
N THR A 167 12.50 -12.46 -19.83
CA THR A 167 12.39 -12.99 -21.20
C THR A 167 11.01 -13.15 -21.83
N LYS A 168 9.89 -12.88 -21.21
CA LYS A 168 8.58 -13.15 -21.83
C LYS A 168 7.74 -11.92 -22.15
N LEU A 169 8.13 -10.74 -21.70
CA LEU A 169 7.42 -9.52 -22.05
C LEU A 169 8.00 -8.92 -23.33
N ASN A 170 7.12 -8.67 -24.29
CA ASN A 170 7.46 -7.97 -25.53
C ASN A 170 7.94 -6.53 -25.30
N SER A 171 7.67 -5.97 -24.09
CA SER A 171 8.18 -4.69 -23.64
C SER A 171 8.23 -4.64 -22.11
N PRO A 172 9.41 -4.58 -21.45
CA PRO A 172 9.54 -4.41 -20.02
C PRO A 172 9.05 -3.03 -19.55
N PHE A 173 8.76 -2.12 -20.45
CA PHE A 173 8.32 -0.73 -20.21
C PHE A 173 6.82 -0.53 -20.36
N ASP A 174 6.03 -1.60 -20.46
CA ASP A 174 4.57 -1.51 -20.46
C ASP A 174 4.03 -1.37 -19.02
N PHE A 175 4.09 -0.13 -18.51
CA PHE A 175 3.59 0.22 -17.17
C PHE A 175 2.10 -0.10 -16.98
N TYR A 176 1.32 0.05 -18.05
CA TYR A 176 -0.11 -0.22 -18.01
C TYR A 176 -0.41 -1.71 -17.84
N TYR A 177 0.38 -2.57 -18.45
CA TYR A 177 0.28 -4.02 -18.25
C TYR A 177 0.52 -4.40 -16.78
N TYR A 178 1.59 -3.89 -16.17
CA TYR A 178 1.90 -4.15 -14.78
C TYR A 178 0.82 -3.64 -13.84
N TYR A 179 0.31 -2.43 -14.10
CA TYR A 179 -0.76 -1.83 -13.33
C TYR A 179 -2.04 -2.66 -13.40
N ASN A 180 -2.47 -3.10 -14.58
CA ASN A 180 -3.66 -3.92 -14.75
C ASN A 180 -3.53 -5.27 -14.04
N LYS A 181 -2.35 -5.88 -14.11
CA LYS A 181 -2.08 -7.14 -13.42
C LYS A 181 -2.14 -6.95 -11.91
N TYR A 182 -1.52 -5.90 -11.40
CA TYR A 182 -1.58 -5.54 -9.99
C TYR A 182 -3.01 -5.29 -9.51
N LYS A 183 -3.78 -4.52 -10.25
CA LYS A 183 -5.18 -4.20 -9.93
C LYS A 183 -6.07 -5.44 -9.78
N ASN A 184 -5.72 -6.54 -10.42
CA ASN A 184 -6.48 -7.80 -10.34
C ASN A 184 -6.17 -8.62 -9.08
N LEU A 185 -5.18 -8.27 -8.30
CA LEU A 185 -4.84 -8.96 -7.05
C LEU A 185 -5.94 -8.81 -6.00
N ASN A 186 -5.96 -9.73 -5.02
CA ASN A 186 -6.92 -9.73 -3.91
C ASN A 186 -6.73 -8.57 -2.93
N TYR A 187 -5.48 -8.12 -2.77
CA TYR A 187 -5.12 -7.02 -1.89
C TYR A 187 -4.23 -6.06 -2.67
N THR A 188 -4.66 -4.82 -2.74
CA THR A 188 -3.93 -3.76 -3.43
C THR A 188 -3.92 -2.51 -2.58
N LEU A 189 -2.95 -1.65 -2.81
CA LEU A 189 -2.90 -0.34 -2.20
C LEU A 189 -3.30 0.70 -3.25
N LYS A 190 -4.22 1.58 -2.91
CA LYS A 190 -4.60 2.71 -3.73
C LYS A 190 -4.03 3.97 -3.11
N TYR A 191 -3.41 4.81 -3.93
CA TYR A 191 -2.97 6.13 -3.54
C TYR A 191 -3.93 7.16 -4.16
N ASN A 192 -4.69 7.86 -3.31
CA ASN A 192 -5.60 8.92 -3.70
C ASN A 192 -4.90 10.25 -3.42
N TYR A 193 -4.56 11.00 -4.45
CA TYR A 193 -3.75 12.20 -4.32
C TYR A 193 -4.36 13.42 -5.00
N GLU A 194 -3.98 14.58 -4.50
CA GLU A 194 -4.16 15.87 -5.12
C GLU A 194 -2.85 16.32 -5.74
N LYS A 195 -2.92 16.86 -6.96
CA LYS A 195 -1.77 17.36 -7.72
C LYS A 195 -1.70 18.86 -7.61
N ASN A 196 -0.52 19.38 -7.27
CA ASN A 196 -0.21 20.79 -7.27
C ASN A 196 1.05 21.04 -8.09
N GLU A 197 1.01 22.00 -9.02
CA GLU A 197 2.13 22.32 -9.89
C GLU A 197 2.63 23.74 -9.60
N GLN A 198 3.94 23.89 -9.54
CA GLN A 198 4.62 25.18 -9.37
C GLN A 198 5.75 25.31 -10.39
N ASP A 199 5.92 26.50 -10.93
CA ASP A 199 7.04 26.78 -11.82
C ASP A 199 8.36 26.66 -11.08
N SER A 200 9.35 26.07 -11.74
CA SER A 200 10.73 25.97 -11.28
C SER A 200 11.67 26.58 -12.31
N SER A 201 12.82 27.08 -11.87
CA SER A 201 13.78 27.69 -12.80
C SER A 201 14.65 26.66 -13.54
N ASP A 202 15.09 25.61 -12.84
CA ASP A 202 16.22 24.81 -13.33
C ASP A 202 16.03 23.29 -13.24
N LYS A 203 14.93 22.81 -12.62
CA LYS A 203 14.73 21.40 -12.34
C LYS A 203 13.29 20.96 -12.54
N LEU A 204 13.11 19.73 -12.99
CA LEU A 204 11.86 19.02 -12.82
C LEU A 204 11.91 18.29 -11.47
N GLY A 205 11.05 18.68 -10.55
CA GLY A 205 10.88 18.06 -9.25
C GLY A 205 9.52 17.34 -9.14
N ILE A 206 9.50 16.15 -8.54
CA ILE A 206 8.27 15.46 -8.17
C ILE A 206 8.38 15.13 -6.68
N ASN A 207 7.54 15.75 -5.88
CA ASN A 207 7.45 15.51 -4.46
C ASN A 207 6.15 14.73 -4.18
N ILE A 208 6.28 13.53 -3.67
CA ILE A 208 5.19 12.62 -3.36
C ILE A 208 5.07 12.51 -1.85
N GLU A 209 4.02 13.07 -1.29
CA GLU A 209 3.69 12.97 0.12
C GLU A 209 2.59 11.94 0.31
N ILE A 210 2.90 10.86 1.01
CA ILE A 210 2.00 9.74 1.28
C ILE A 210 1.62 9.79 2.75
N ASN A 211 0.36 10.10 3.05
CA ASN A 211 -0.16 10.03 4.40
C ASN A 211 -0.61 8.60 4.72
N ILE A 212 -0.23 8.11 5.87
CA ILE A 212 -0.53 6.76 6.35
C ILE A 212 -1.71 6.87 7.32
N PRO A 213 -2.82 6.15 7.10
CA PRO A 213 -3.98 6.25 7.97
C PRO A 213 -3.67 5.66 9.34
N LYS A 214 -3.96 6.38 10.42
CA LYS A 214 -3.81 5.90 11.80
C LYS A 214 -4.66 4.67 12.10
N LEU A 215 -5.79 4.52 11.40
CA LEU A 215 -6.74 3.44 11.59
C LEU A 215 -7.15 2.85 10.25
N GLN A 216 -6.53 1.76 9.87
CA GLN A 216 -6.91 0.99 8.69
C GLN A 216 -8.02 0.00 9.04
N ARG A 217 -9.12 0.04 8.28
CA ARG A 217 -10.17 -0.98 8.35
C ARG A 217 -9.74 -2.20 7.54
N VAL A 218 -9.89 -3.37 8.14
CA VAL A 218 -9.51 -4.64 7.51
C VAL A 218 -10.65 -5.64 7.71
N PHE A 219 -11.05 -6.30 6.64
CA PHE A 219 -11.99 -7.42 6.69
C PHE A 219 -11.20 -8.71 6.87
N TYR A 220 -11.50 -9.46 7.93
CA TYR A 220 -10.83 -10.73 8.21
C TYR A 220 -11.81 -11.79 8.70
N ILE A 221 -11.44 -13.05 8.46
CA ILE A 221 -12.16 -14.20 9.00
C ILE A 221 -11.51 -14.55 10.33
N GLN A 222 -12.29 -14.52 11.40
CA GLN A 222 -11.83 -14.90 12.73
C GLN A 222 -11.44 -16.39 12.77
N SER A 223 -10.41 -16.70 13.53
CA SER A 223 -10.06 -18.09 13.79
C SER A 223 -11.12 -18.80 14.66
N ILE A 224 -11.19 -20.12 14.57
CA ILE A 224 -12.08 -20.93 15.41
C ILE A 224 -11.80 -20.65 16.90
N PHE A 225 -10.53 -20.49 17.29
CA PHE A 225 -10.16 -20.19 18.66
C PHE A 225 -10.63 -18.81 19.12
N GLU A 226 -10.56 -17.80 18.27
CA GLU A 226 -11.13 -16.48 18.57
C GLU A 226 -12.63 -16.52 18.72
N THR A 227 -13.31 -17.25 17.83
CA THR A 227 -14.76 -17.45 17.88
C THR A 227 -15.17 -18.17 19.17
N ILE A 228 -14.46 -19.22 19.57
CA ILE A 228 -14.70 -19.94 20.83
C ILE A 228 -14.46 -19.03 22.04
N LYS A 229 -13.39 -18.23 22.02
CA LYS A 229 -13.11 -17.27 23.09
C LYS A 229 -14.24 -16.26 23.28
N TYR A 230 -14.79 -15.71 22.20
CA TYR A 230 -15.93 -14.80 22.28
C TYR A 230 -17.23 -15.51 22.69
N ALA A 231 -17.50 -16.71 22.18
CA ALA A 231 -18.63 -17.52 22.59
C ALA A 231 -18.58 -17.87 24.08
N TRP A 232 -17.41 -18.20 24.61
CA TRP A 232 -17.19 -18.47 26.02
C TRP A 232 -17.47 -17.23 26.90
N MET A 233 -17.00 -16.03 26.52
CA MET A 233 -17.31 -14.81 27.25
C MET A 233 -18.82 -14.49 27.23
N GLN A 234 -19.48 -14.66 26.08
CA GLN A 234 -20.93 -14.48 25.97
C GLN A 234 -21.70 -15.48 26.84
N TYR A 235 -21.26 -16.74 26.86
CA TYR A 235 -21.82 -17.77 27.73
C TYR A 235 -21.75 -17.39 29.20
N PHE A 236 -20.58 -16.95 29.68
CA PHE A 236 -20.42 -16.49 31.06
C PHE A 236 -21.29 -15.28 31.37
N TYR A 237 -21.36 -14.32 30.48
CA TYR A 237 -22.16 -13.12 30.64
C TYR A 237 -23.67 -13.42 30.86
N ILE A 238 -24.18 -14.42 30.16
CA ILE A 238 -25.59 -14.85 30.26
C ILE A 238 -25.79 -15.83 31.43
N PHE A 239 -24.90 -16.80 31.59
CA PHE A 239 -25.01 -17.85 32.57
C PHE A 239 -24.92 -17.35 34.01
N LEU A 240 -24.02 -16.42 34.28
CA LEU A 240 -23.76 -15.93 35.65
C LEU A 240 -24.98 -15.23 36.29
N PRO A 241 -25.69 -14.32 35.63
CA PRO A 241 -26.93 -13.76 36.15
C PRO A 241 -28.03 -14.83 36.39
N ILE A 242 -28.19 -15.76 35.43
CA ILE A 242 -29.16 -16.85 35.57
C ILE A 242 -28.82 -17.72 36.78
N TYR A 243 -27.55 -18.07 36.96
CA TYR A 243 -27.10 -18.85 38.11
C TYR A 243 -27.37 -18.14 39.43
N ILE A 244 -27.12 -16.84 39.50
CA ILE A 244 -27.40 -16.03 40.73
C ILE A 244 -28.90 -16.03 41.04
N ILE A 245 -29.75 -15.84 40.01
CA ILE A 245 -31.21 -15.86 40.19
C ILE A 245 -31.68 -17.23 40.71
N LEU A 246 -31.24 -18.31 40.06
CA LEU A 246 -31.57 -19.67 40.49
C LEU A 246 -31.06 -19.97 41.89
N TYR A 247 -29.86 -19.51 42.26
CA TYR A 247 -29.33 -19.67 43.60
C TYR A 247 -30.18 -18.93 44.67
N LEU A 248 -30.62 -17.72 44.36
CA LEU A 248 -31.49 -16.94 45.25
C LEU A 248 -32.87 -17.62 45.44
N ILE A 249 -33.44 -18.13 44.36
CA ILE A 249 -34.71 -18.90 44.40
C ILE A 249 -34.52 -20.15 45.24
N TYR A 250 -33.45 -20.91 45.01
CA TYR A 250 -33.13 -22.11 45.77
C TYR A 250 -32.98 -21.80 47.25
N LYS A 251 -32.22 -20.76 47.61
CA LYS A 251 -32.02 -20.31 48.97
C LYS A 251 -33.35 -19.92 49.63
N PHE A 252 -34.17 -19.14 48.92
CA PHE A 252 -35.52 -18.74 49.40
C PHE A 252 -36.41 -19.93 49.68
N ILE A 253 -36.44 -20.93 48.81
CA ILE A 253 -37.25 -22.14 48.98
C ILE A 253 -36.83 -22.94 50.20
N ILE A 254 -35.52 -23.07 50.44
CA ILE A 254 -34.99 -23.79 51.61
C ILE A 254 -35.24 -23.00 52.90
N GLU A 255 -34.94 -21.71 52.92
CA GLU A 255 -35.11 -20.89 54.14
C GLU A 255 -36.57 -20.68 54.51
N SER A 256 -37.48 -20.67 53.55
CA SER A 256 -38.91 -20.52 53.76
C SER A 256 -39.61 -21.83 54.13
N ASN A 257 -38.89 -22.96 54.24
CA ASN A 257 -39.45 -24.28 54.59
C ASN A 257 -40.68 -24.67 53.73
N ILE A 258 -40.73 -24.26 52.47
CA ILE A 258 -41.85 -24.50 51.54
C ILE A 258 -42.04 -25.99 51.26
N PHE A 259 -41.01 -26.78 51.35
CA PHE A 259 -41.06 -28.23 51.25
C PHE A 259 -40.90 -28.87 52.64
N TYR A 260 -42.00 -29.31 53.21
CA TYR A 260 -42.00 -30.11 54.44
C TYR A 260 -41.44 -31.50 54.14
N SER A 261 -40.23 -31.79 54.55
CA SER A 261 -39.73 -33.17 54.47
C SER A 261 -40.26 -33.98 55.63
N HIS A 262 -41.24 -34.82 55.35
CA HIS A 262 -41.64 -35.89 56.32
C HIS A 262 -40.47 -36.89 56.40
N VAL A 263 -39.66 -36.75 57.41
CA VAL A 263 -38.78 -37.83 57.86
C VAL A 263 -39.64 -38.83 58.55
N LYS A 264 -40.01 -39.96 57.94
CA LYS A 264 -40.55 -41.13 58.61
C LYS A 264 -39.43 -41.68 59.49
N SER A 265 -39.52 -41.47 60.77
CA SER A 265 -38.76 -42.24 61.76
C SER A 265 -39.41 -43.63 61.87
N ASP A 266 -38.88 -44.62 61.17
CA ASP A 266 -39.15 -46.03 61.47
C ASP A 266 -38.33 -46.35 62.72
N LEU A 267 -39.06 -46.45 63.85
CA LEU A 267 -38.67 -47.11 65.09
C LEU A 267 -38.78 -48.63 64.92
#